data_1ebb73627e06dc0146b915848fbe3563
#
_entry.id   1ebb73627e06dc0146b915848fbe3563
#
_cell.length_a   1.000
_cell.length_b   1.000
_cell.length_c   1.000
_cell.angle_alpha   90.00
_cell.angle_beta   90.00
_cell.angle_gamma   90.00
#
_symmetry.space_group_name_H-M   'P 1'
#
loop_
_entity.id
_entity.type
_entity.pdbx_description
1 polymer ?
#
loop_
_entity_poly.entity_id
_entity_poly.type
_entity_poly.pdbx_seq_one_letter_code
_entity_poly.pdbx_strand_id
1 'polypeptide(L)'
;GPTYFRHDIGREFKEEDKYLAAGINIEEGENVVKKIQEKVVKTYDDCVINNFGDFGGVYDIGSKIKSWNYQNPLLVSSTDGVGTKTKLVLQILGEKKGLHSLGQDIVNHSVNDILVKGARPLFFLDYVASSVIKAGDIQSLLEGMSESCCQNGVSILGGETAEMPGVYQESCYDIVGTIVGLVDKDNMIDGKRDIKEGDLVFGILSDGPHTNGYSLIRKILDPIIQEQLRDRDIQEIQLGCVSILDFLKPHRSYLEEVLLLQKLNVRFKALCHITGGGYQGNIPRVLPEGLGVNLQVPILEPFATLQKLGQMSNEDMYRIFNCGYGMLVFVKPGDRDTINKNCFFHELGKVNRVEENNHQVVVLQNRVLSNTHR
;
A
#
# COMPACT_ATOMS: atom_id res chain seq x y z
N GLY A 1 21.97 10.78 -5.26
CA GLY A 1 21.02 11.04 -6.28
C GLY A 1 20.29 9.79 -6.57
N PRO A 2 19.13 9.87 -7.18
CA PRO A 2 18.55 8.62 -7.61
C PRO A 2 19.59 7.90 -8.46
N THR A 3 20.18 6.88 -7.85
CA THR A 3 21.14 5.97 -8.49
C THR A 3 20.47 5.16 -9.60
N TYR A 4 19.17 5.42 -9.79
CA TYR A 4 18.35 4.77 -10.80
C TYR A 4 18.98 4.65 -12.15
N PHE A 5 19.87 5.58 -12.48
CA PHE A 5 20.23 5.72 -13.88
C PHE A 5 21.72 5.81 -14.15
N ARG A 6 22.56 5.88 -13.12
CA ARG A 6 24.00 6.00 -13.36
C ARG A 6 24.71 4.70 -13.74
N HIS A 7 24.22 3.56 -13.22
CA HIS A 7 24.87 2.29 -13.49
C HIS A 7 24.25 1.53 -14.67
N ASP A 8 22.93 1.58 -14.79
CA ASP A 8 22.26 0.70 -15.76
C ASP A 8 21.98 1.40 -17.08
N ILE A 9 21.46 2.61 -17.08
CA ILE A 9 21.30 3.37 -18.32
C ILE A 9 22.67 3.82 -18.89
N GLY A 10 23.62 4.17 -18.04
CA GLY A 10 24.98 4.51 -18.49
C GLY A 10 25.76 3.30 -19.03
N ARG A 11 25.49 2.08 -18.58
CA ARG A 11 26.00 0.85 -19.20
C ARG A 11 25.24 0.51 -20.46
N GLU A 12 23.96 0.70 -20.42
CA GLU A 12 23.07 0.53 -21.55
C GLU A 12 23.52 1.43 -22.73
N PHE A 13 23.80 2.69 -22.50
CA PHE A 13 24.28 3.61 -23.56
C PHE A 13 25.72 3.37 -24.04
N LYS A 14 26.51 2.56 -23.35
CA LYS A 14 27.89 2.19 -23.80
C LYS A 14 27.98 0.88 -24.54
N GLU A 15 26.94 0.06 -24.53
CA GLU A 15 26.87 -1.20 -25.26
C GLU A 15 25.86 -1.08 -26.41
N GLU A 16 26.19 -0.28 -27.42
CA GLU A 16 25.36 -0.02 -28.61
C GLU A 16 24.81 -1.30 -29.29
N ASP A 17 25.53 -2.41 -29.21
CA ASP A 17 25.14 -3.66 -29.83
C ASP A 17 23.98 -4.40 -29.14
N LYS A 18 23.78 -4.22 -27.82
CA LYS A 18 22.67 -4.87 -27.08
C LYS A 18 21.33 -4.15 -27.26
N TYR A 19 21.36 -2.85 -27.45
CA TYR A 19 20.14 -2.03 -27.65
C TYR A 19 19.59 -2.17 -29.06
N LEU A 20 20.45 -2.24 -30.05
CA LEU A 20 20.05 -2.59 -31.43
C LEU A 20 19.40 -3.98 -31.48
N ALA A 21 19.91 -4.94 -30.67
CA ALA A 21 19.32 -6.28 -30.55
C ALA A 21 17.98 -6.28 -29.79
N ALA A 22 17.74 -5.31 -28.89
CA ALA A 22 16.49 -5.15 -28.13
C ALA A 22 15.47 -4.23 -28.83
N GLY A 23 15.82 -3.64 -30.00
CA GLY A 23 14.93 -2.75 -30.76
C GLY A 23 14.76 -1.35 -30.17
N ILE A 24 15.61 -0.96 -29.23
CA ILE A 24 15.62 0.39 -28.63
C ILE A 24 16.80 1.16 -29.21
N ASN A 25 16.55 2.28 -29.87
CA ASN A 25 17.60 3.18 -30.34
C ASN A 25 18.00 4.16 -29.21
N ILE A 26 19.15 4.81 -29.33
CA ILE A 26 19.70 5.76 -28.34
C ILE A 26 18.71 6.92 -28.09
N GLU A 27 18.07 7.42 -29.12
CA GLU A 27 17.08 8.51 -29.04
C GLU A 27 15.84 8.11 -28.24
N GLU A 28 15.34 6.88 -28.41
CA GLU A 28 14.23 6.34 -27.60
C GLU A 28 14.64 6.18 -26.13
N GLY A 29 15.87 5.70 -25.88
CA GLY A 29 16.42 5.59 -24.54
C GLY A 29 16.55 6.96 -23.84
N GLU A 30 17.05 7.97 -24.52
CA GLU A 30 17.14 9.34 -24.01
C GLU A 30 15.75 9.94 -23.72
N ASN A 31 14.76 9.68 -24.56
CA ASN A 31 13.38 10.10 -24.36
C ASN A 31 12.75 9.44 -23.13
N VAL A 32 13.03 8.15 -22.89
CA VAL A 32 12.56 7.43 -21.69
C VAL A 32 13.15 8.05 -20.43
N VAL A 33 14.46 8.30 -20.39
CA VAL A 33 15.14 8.95 -19.26
C VAL A 33 14.55 10.32 -18.96
N LYS A 34 14.31 11.12 -20.01
CA LYS A 34 13.70 12.44 -19.86
C LYS A 34 12.31 12.36 -19.27
N LYS A 35 11.47 11.44 -19.73
CA LYS A 35 10.12 11.23 -19.20
C LYS A 35 10.15 10.79 -17.73
N ILE A 36 11.07 9.90 -17.36
CA ILE A 36 11.28 9.48 -15.98
C ILE A 36 11.68 10.68 -15.12
N GLN A 37 12.64 11.48 -15.56
CA GLN A 37 13.07 12.70 -14.86
C GLN A 37 11.90 13.66 -14.64
N GLU A 38 11.11 13.92 -15.65
CA GLU A 38 9.93 14.79 -15.58
C GLU A 38 8.92 14.28 -14.52
N LYS A 39 8.69 12.97 -14.48
CA LYS A 39 7.77 12.35 -13.50
C LYS A 39 8.30 12.42 -12.06
N VAL A 40 9.57 12.15 -11.87
CA VAL A 40 10.22 12.23 -10.54
C VAL A 40 10.24 13.67 -10.05
N VAL A 41 10.71 14.61 -10.88
CA VAL A 41 10.79 16.03 -10.51
C VAL A 41 9.40 16.63 -10.22
N LYS A 42 8.36 16.15 -10.88
CA LYS A 42 6.98 16.56 -10.60
C LYS A 42 6.56 16.26 -9.15
N THR A 43 7.16 15.29 -8.49
CA THR A 43 6.88 14.97 -7.08
C THR A 43 7.61 15.88 -6.10
N TYR A 44 8.60 16.68 -6.54
CA TYR A 44 9.39 17.52 -5.67
C TYR A 44 8.55 18.65 -5.10
N ASP A 45 8.73 18.91 -3.82
CA ASP A 45 8.30 20.14 -3.16
C ASP A 45 9.49 21.09 -2.97
N ASP A 46 9.24 22.25 -2.37
CA ASP A 46 10.28 23.28 -2.14
C ASP A 46 11.37 22.85 -1.15
N CYS A 47 11.18 21.73 -0.46
CA CYS A 47 12.16 21.18 0.49
C CYS A 47 13.18 20.23 -0.16
N VAL A 48 12.97 19.81 -1.41
CA VAL A 48 13.95 19.00 -2.15
C VAL A 48 15.04 19.93 -2.69
N ILE A 49 16.28 19.71 -2.24
CA ILE A 49 17.43 20.57 -2.58
C ILE A 49 18.29 19.96 -3.69
N ASN A 50 18.37 18.63 -3.76
CA ASN A 50 19.18 17.94 -4.76
C ASN A 50 18.59 18.06 -6.17
N ASN A 51 19.48 17.94 -7.17
CA ASN A 51 19.08 17.74 -8.55
C ASN A 51 18.83 16.27 -8.83
N PHE A 52 18.00 15.99 -9.85
CA PHE A 52 17.82 14.65 -10.37
C PHE A 52 19.18 14.08 -10.84
N GLY A 53 19.53 12.88 -10.36
CA GLY A 53 20.79 12.22 -10.71
C GLY A 53 21.96 12.49 -9.75
N ASP A 54 21.80 13.27 -8.69
CA ASP A 54 22.81 13.45 -7.64
C ASP A 54 23.02 12.16 -6.84
N PHE A 55 24.17 12.00 -6.17
CA PHE A 55 24.48 10.79 -5.40
C PHE A 55 23.57 10.55 -4.22
N GLY A 56 23.12 11.59 -3.56
CA GLY A 56 22.23 11.50 -2.40
C GLY A 56 21.08 12.47 -2.51
N GLY A 57 19.90 12.05 -2.10
CA GLY A 57 18.77 12.94 -1.94
C GLY A 57 18.96 13.86 -0.74
N VAL A 58 18.66 15.14 -0.91
CA VAL A 58 18.77 16.16 0.15
C VAL A 58 17.42 16.82 0.35
N TYR A 59 16.93 16.78 1.57
CA TYR A 59 15.62 17.30 1.93
C TYR A 59 15.74 18.29 3.09
N ASP A 60 15.21 19.52 2.90
CA ASP A 60 15.20 20.56 3.93
C ASP A 60 14.09 20.31 4.96
N ILE A 61 14.39 19.45 5.93
CA ILE A 61 13.46 19.14 7.01
C ILE A 61 13.18 20.36 7.90
N GLY A 62 14.13 21.26 8.06
CA GLY A 62 13.95 22.48 8.87
C GLY A 62 12.83 23.37 8.35
N SER A 63 12.78 23.60 7.05
CA SER A 63 11.70 24.36 6.42
C SER A 63 10.34 23.65 6.55
N LYS A 64 10.33 22.33 6.44
CA LYS A 64 9.11 21.53 6.60
C LYS A 64 8.57 21.60 8.04
N ILE A 65 9.44 21.45 9.04
CA ILE A 65 9.08 21.58 10.46
C ILE A 65 8.45 22.95 10.76
N LYS A 66 9.02 24.02 10.23
CA LYS A 66 8.46 25.37 10.35
C LYS A 66 7.09 25.48 9.68
N SER A 67 6.97 24.99 8.45
CA SER A 67 5.73 25.02 7.66
C SER A 67 4.59 24.29 8.36
N TRP A 68 4.87 23.14 8.99
CA TRP A 68 3.86 22.35 9.70
C TRP A 68 3.71 22.77 11.17
N ASN A 69 4.49 23.75 11.64
CA ASN A 69 4.46 24.25 13.01
C ASN A 69 4.67 23.17 14.07
N TYR A 70 5.58 22.21 13.79
CA TYR A 70 5.93 21.16 14.73
C TYR A 70 6.91 21.65 15.79
N GLN A 71 6.66 21.34 17.05
CA GLN A 71 7.49 21.77 18.18
C GLN A 71 8.52 20.71 18.58
N ASN A 72 8.11 19.46 18.58
CA ASN A 72 8.94 18.30 18.93
C ASN A 72 8.87 17.24 17.82
N PRO A 73 9.43 17.50 16.63
CA PRO A 73 9.29 16.64 15.48
C PRO A 73 10.00 15.31 15.66
N LEU A 74 9.34 14.22 15.27
CA LEU A 74 9.88 12.88 15.20
C LEU A 74 9.84 12.38 13.77
N LEU A 75 10.92 11.74 13.33
CA LEU A 75 10.94 10.99 12.08
C LEU A 75 10.31 9.61 12.27
N VAL A 76 9.49 9.23 11.31
CA VAL A 76 8.89 7.89 11.22
C VAL A 76 9.24 7.31 9.88
N SER A 77 9.74 6.09 9.85
CA SER A 77 10.11 5.43 8.60
C SER A 77 9.63 3.99 8.57
N SER A 78 9.40 3.50 7.37
CA SER A 78 9.06 2.10 7.09
C SER A 78 9.65 1.67 5.76
N THR A 79 9.95 0.38 5.64
CA THR A 79 10.35 -0.24 4.39
C THR A 79 9.57 -1.53 4.19
N ASP A 80 9.04 -1.73 3.00
CA ASP A 80 8.27 -2.92 2.64
C ASP A 80 8.30 -3.17 1.14
N GLY A 81 7.85 -4.33 0.72
CA GLY A 81 7.77 -4.75 -0.67
C GLY A 81 6.34 -5.02 -1.13
N VAL A 82 6.12 -5.00 -2.44
CA VAL A 82 4.84 -5.41 -3.05
C VAL A 82 4.62 -6.92 -2.91
N GLY A 83 5.69 -7.69 -2.94
CA GLY A 83 5.63 -9.14 -2.82
C GLY A 83 5.07 -9.86 -4.05
N THR A 84 4.40 -10.99 -3.82
CA THR A 84 3.97 -11.90 -4.89
C THR A 84 2.77 -11.41 -5.71
N LYS A 85 2.11 -10.35 -5.31
CA LYS A 85 1.11 -9.63 -6.12
C LYS A 85 1.64 -9.30 -7.51
N THR A 86 2.92 -8.96 -7.58
CA THR A 86 3.63 -8.62 -8.82
C THR A 86 3.40 -9.66 -9.91
N LYS A 87 3.47 -10.95 -9.59
CA LYS A 87 3.28 -12.03 -10.57
C LYS A 87 1.87 -12.04 -11.17
N LEU A 88 0.85 -11.93 -10.34
CA LEU A 88 -0.54 -11.93 -10.80
C LEU A 88 -0.87 -10.69 -11.62
N VAL A 89 -0.44 -9.53 -11.16
CA VAL A 89 -0.67 -8.25 -11.85
C VAL A 89 -0.02 -8.23 -13.22
N LEU A 90 1.24 -8.65 -13.33
CA LEU A 90 1.94 -8.69 -14.62
C LEU A 90 1.36 -9.74 -15.56
N GLN A 91 0.94 -10.89 -15.03
CA GLN A 91 0.27 -11.94 -15.82
C GLN A 91 -1.01 -11.42 -16.47
N ILE A 92 -1.82 -10.66 -15.76
CA ILE A 92 -3.16 -10.23 -16.20
C ILE A 92 -3.13 -8.91 -16.95
N LEU A 93 -2.41 -7.90 -16.44
CA LEU A 93 -2.38 -6.56 -17.02
C LEU A 93 -1.25 -6.33 -18.02
N GLY A 94 -0.26 -7.22 -18.04
CA GLY A 94 0.99 -7.01 -18.79
C GLY A 94 1.94 -6.02 -18.08
N GLU A 95 3.12 -5.83 -18.65
CA GLU A 95 4.19 -5.05 -18.02
C GLU A 95 3.82 -3.57 -17.90
N LYS A 96 3.34 -2.94 -18.95
CA LYS A 96 3.08 -1.49 -18.95
C LYS A 96 2.02 -1.08 -17.93
N LYS A 97 0.82 -1.64 -18.00
CA LYS A 97 -0.28 -1.33 -17.05
C LYS A 97 -0.02 -1.91 -15.67
N GLY A 98 0.56 -3.11 -15.63
CA GLY A 98 0.86 -3.81 -14.39
C GLY A 98 1.89 -3.09 -13.54
N LEU A 99 3.01 -2.66 -14.11
CA LEU A 99 4.05 -1.93 -13.39
C LEU A 99 3.57 -0.55 -12.93
N HIS A 100 2.76 0.14 -13.74
CA HIS A 100 2.11 1.37 -13.30
C HIS A 100 1.28 1.15 -12.02
N SER A 101 0.43 0.13 -12.03
CA SER A 101 -0.39 -0.24 -10.86
C SER A 101 0.44 -0.62 -9.64
N LEU A 102 1.52 -1.39 -9.85
CA LEU A 102 2.44 -1.80 -8.77
C LEU A 102 3.24 -0.62 -8.20
N GLY A 103 3.52 0.40 -9.01
CA GLY A 103 4.09 1.66 -8.54
C GLY A 103 3.17 2.40 -7.59
N GLN A 104 1.88 2.41 -7.86
CA GLN A 104 0.86 2.96 -6.95
C GLN A 104 0.77 2.14 -5.66
N ASP A 105 0.80 0.80 -5.77
CA ASP A 105 0.79 -0.11 -4.62
C ASP A 105 1.87 0.22 -3.61
N ILE A 106 3.13 0.29 -4.06
CA ILE A 106 4.25 0.44 -3.13
C ILE A 106 4.25 1.78 -2.42
N VAL A 107 3.86 2.85 -3.10
CA VAL A 107 3.77 4.17 -2.48
C VAL A 107 2.65 4.22 -1.46
N ASN A 108 1.45 3.79 -1.82
CA ASN A 108 0.28 3.87 -0.94
C ASN A 108 0.41 2.94 0.27
N HIS A 109 0.98 1.73 0.08
CA HIS A 109 1.32 0.84 1.19
C HIS A 109 2.28 1.51 2.17
N SER A 110 3.33 2.11 1.66
CA SER A 110 4.34 2.79 2.46
C SER A 110 3.77 3.99 3.24
N VAL A 111 2.94 4.80 2.60
CA VAL A 111 2.23 5.91 3.25
C VAL A 111 1.39 5.40 4.43
N ASN A 112 0.62 4.34 4.24
CA ASN A 112 -0.23 3.79 5.30
C ASN A 112 0.57 3.24 6.48
N ASP A 113 1.76 2.69 6.24
CA ASP A 113 2.61 2.14 7.29
C ASP A 113 3.12 3.20 8.29
N ILE A 114 3.41 4.40 7.82
CA ILE A 114 3.82 5.49 8.72
C ILE A 114 2.64 6.29 9.26
N LEU A 115 1.53 6.28 8.54
CA LEU A 115 0.29 6.95 8.95
C LEU A 115 -0.23 6.42 10.27
N VAL A 116 -0.01 5.14 10.57
CA VAL A 116 -0.44 4.50 11.84
C VAL A 116 0.21 5.12 13.08
N LYS A 117 1.32 5.83 12.92
CA LYS A 117 1.96 6.64 13.97
C LYS A 117 1.52 8.10 13.97
N GLY A 118 0.63 8.48 13.06
CA GLY A 118 0.23 9.86 12.85
C GLY A 118 1.20 10.66 11.98
N ALA A 119 2.16 10.01 11.35
CA ALA A 119 3.15 10.69 10.51
C ALA A 119 2.57 11.05 9.14
N ARG A 120 2.89 12.26 8.70
CA ARG A 120 2.69 12.69 7.32
C ARG A 120 3.95 12.40 6.51
N PRO A 121 3.82 11.88 5.29
CA PRO A 121 4.97 11.52 4.48
C PRO A 121 5.75 12.74 4.00
N LEU A 122 7.07 12.60 3.91
CA LEU A 122 7.99 13.58 3.36
C LEU A 122 8.55 13.14 2.02
N PHE A 123 9.26 12.03 2.01
CA PHE A 123 9.91 11.51 0.82
C PHE A 123 9.94 9.99 0.79
N PHE A 124 10.17 9.48 -0.39
CA PHE A 124 10.13 8.06 -0.73
C PHE A 124 11.38 7.67 -1.52
N LEU A 125 11.87 6.48 -1.23
CA LEU A 125 12.98 5.83 -1.92
C LEU A 125 12.52 4.45 -2.37
N ASP A 126 12.86 4.02 -3.58
CA ASP A 126 12.54 2.68 -4.04
C ASP A 126 13.78 1.87 -4.40
N TYR A 127 13.62 0.57 -4.35
CA TYR A 127 14.53 -0.42 -4.88
C TYR A 127 13.76 -1.33 -5.82
N VAL A 128 14.23 -1.44 -7.04
CA VAL A 128 13.62 -2.29 -8.07
C VAL A 128 14.67 -3.24 -8.60
N ALA A 129 14.39 -4.53 -8.53
CA ALA A 129 15.29 -5.57 -9.04
C ALA A 129 14.56 -6.54 -9.97
N SER A 130 15.28 -7.02 -10.96
CA SER A 130 14.84 -8.07 -11.88
C SER A 130 16.03 -8.77 -12.49
N SER A 131 15.82 -9.87 -13.21
CA SER A 131 16.88 -10.52 -13.97
C SER A 131 17.35 -9.64 -15.14
N VAL A 132 16.41 -9.04 -15.86
CA VAL A 132 16.62 -8.10 -16.96
C VAL A 132 15.69 -6.91 -16.75
N ILE A 133 16.23 -5.70 -16.83
CA ILE A 133 15.49 -4.46 -16.66
C ILE A 133 15.34 -3.76 -17.99
N LYS A 134 14.11 -3.50 -18.38
CA LYS A 134 13.78 -2.72 -19.58
C LYS A 134 13.47 -1.28 -19.18
N ALA A 135 14.00 -0.32 -19.92
CA ALA A 135 13.79 1.10 -19.63
C ALA A 135 12.30 1.51 -19.63
N GLY A 136 11.50 0.94 -20.54
CA GLY A 136 10.06 1.17 -20.59
C GLY A 136 9.31 0.63 -19.37
N ASP A 137 9.80 -0.44 -18.75
CA ASP A 137 9.23 -1.01 -17.53
C ASP A 137 9.45 -0.08 -16.34
N ILE A 138 10.66 0.46 -16.21
CA ILE A 138 10.99 1.44 -15.17
C ILE A 138 10.18 2.73 -15.37
N GLN A 139 10.01 3.18 -16.60
CA GLN A 139 9.15 4.32 -16.90
C GLN A 139 7.72 4.10 -16.39
N SER A 140 7.12 2.97 -16.70
CA SER A 140 5.74 2.64 -16.28
C SER A 140 5.62 2.58 -14.76
N LEU A 141 6.57 1.93 -14.10
CA LEU A 141 6.62 1.83 -12.64
C LEU A 141 6.73 3.21 -11.98
N LEU A 142 7.64 4.05 -12.45
CA LEU A 142 7.86 5.40 -11.92
C LEU A 142 6.71 6.35 -12.24
N GLU A 143 6.01 6.17 -13.34
CA GLU A 143 4.76 6.91 -13.60
C GLU A 143 3.70 6.60 -12.54
N GLY A 144 3.49 5.34 -12.19
CA GLY A 144 2.59 4.93 -11.12
C GLY A 144 3.02 5.45 -9.75
N MET A 145 4.32 5.33 -9.42
CA MET A 145 4.88 5.88 -8.18
C MET A 145 4.69 7.39 -8.09
N SER A 146 5.00 8.11 -9.17
CA SER A 146 4.87 9.57 -9.25
C SER A 146 3.44 10.03 -9.04
N GLU A 147 2.48 9.35 -9.66
CA GLU A 147 1.06 9.65 -9.49
C GLU A 147 0.62 9.55 -8.03
N SER A 148 0.92 8.43 -7.36
CA SER A 148 0.60 8.26 -5.94
C SER A 148 1.39 9.18 -5.03
N CYS A 149 2.66 9.47 -5.33
CA CYS A 149 3.46 10.44 -4.59
C CYS A 149 2.88 11.85 -4.69
N CYS A 150 2.45 12.29 -5.87
CA CYS A 150 1.79 13.59 -6.03
C CYS A 150 0.47 13.66 -5.24
N GLN A 151 -0.33 12.60 -5.26
CA GLN A 151 -1.59 12.54 -4.52
C GLN A 151 -1.40 12.62 -3.00
N ASN A 152 -0.30 12.06 -2.50
CA ASN A 152 0.01 12.01 -1.06
C ASN A 152 0.95 13.13 -0.59
N GLY A 153 1.41 13.98 -1.48
CA GLY A 153 2.37 15.03 -1.12
C GLY A 153 3.76 14.50 -0.75
N VAL A 154 4.22 13.46 -1.43
CA VAL A 154 5.49 12.78 -1.20
C VAL A 154 6.45 13.05 -2.35
N SER A 155 7.71 13.34 -2.05
CA SER A 155 8.75 13.50 -3.05
C SER A 155 9.52 12.20 -3.25
N ILE A 156 9.68 11.76 -4.50
CA ILE A 156 10.60 10.66 -4.82
C ILE A 156 12.02 11.22 -4.75
N LEU A 157 12.71 10.96 -3.65
CA LEU A 157 14.00 11.57 -3.37
C LEU A 157 15.17 10.81 -3.98
N GLY A 158 15.00 9.51 -4.19
CA GLY A 158 16.02 8.64 -4.76
C GLY A 158 15.53 7.20 -4.89
N GLY A 159 16.41 6.33 -5.32
CA GLY A 159 16.17 4.89 -5.44
C GLY A 159 17.30 4.17 -6.14
N GLU A 160 17.13 2.88 -6.36
CA GLU A 160 18.09 1.98 -6.99
C GLU A 160 17.37 1.01 -7.91
N THR A 161 17.97 0.77 -9.07
CA THR A 161 17.53 -0.25 -10.01
C THR A 161 18.65 -1.27 -10.19
N ALA A 162 18.37 -2.54 -9.92
CA ALA A 162 19.36 -3.61 -9.96
C ALA A 162 18.99 -4.67 -11.00
N GLU A 163 19.83 -4.86 -12.00
CA GLU A 163 19.75 -5.97 -12.93
C GLU A 163 20.59 -7.13 -12.37
N MET A 164 19.91 -8.23 -12.01
CA MET A 164 20.53 -9.35 -11.30
C MET A 164 20.19 -10.68 -12.00
N PRO A 165 20.80 -10.98 -13.16
CA PRO A 165 20.59 -12.24 -13.86
C PRO A 165 21.06 -13.42 -12.99
N GLY A 166 20.27 -14.48 -12.96
CA GLY A 166 20.54 -15.68 -12.15
C GLY A 166 20.07 -15.58 -10.68
N VAL A 167 19.73 -14.40 -10.19
CA VAL A 167 19.11 -14.20 -8.85
C VAL A 167 17.60 -14.18 -8.97
N TYR A 168 17.07 -13.42 -9.91
CA TYR A 168 15.63 -13.36 -10.19
C TYR A 168 15.28 -14.17 -11.44
N GLN A 169 14.06 -14.70 -11.46
CA GLN A 169 13.50 -15.30 -12.68
C GLN A 169 13.22 -14.22 -13.72
N GLU A 170 13.22 -14.63 -14.98
CA GLU A 170 12.82 -13.73 -16.07
C GLU A 170 11.41 -13.18 -15.85
N SER A 171 11.19 -11.93 -16.21
CA SER A 171 9.91 -11.22 -16.07
C SER A 171 9.39 -11.12 -14.63
N CYS A 172 10.22 -11.36 -13.63
CA CYS A 172 9.92 -11.13 -12.22
C CYS A 172 10.56 -9.84 -11.74
N TYR A 173 9.74 -8.97 -11.15
CA TYR A 173 10.17 -7.73 -10.52
C TYR A 173 10.03 -7.82 -9.01
N ASP A 174 11.08 -7.41 -8.31
CA ASP A 174 11.07 -7.19 -6.86
C ASP A 174 11.02 -5.68 -6.61
N ILE A 175 9.93 -5.20 -6.01
CA ILE A 175 9.64 -3.79 -5.86
C ILE A 175 9.52 -3.49 -4.37
N VAL A 176 10.45 -2.68 -3.87
CA VAL A 176 10.58 -2.31 -2.46
C VAL A 176 10.53 -0.79 -2.33
N GLY A 177 9.86 -0.30 -1.31
CA GLY A 177 9.80 1.12 -0.99
C GLY A 177 10.24 1.40 0.44
N THR A 178 10.94 2.52 0.62
CA THR A 178 11.26 3.10 1.91
C THR A 178 10.67 4.49 1.98
N ILE A 179 9.89 4.76 3.01
CA ILE A 179 9.25 6.05 3.22
C ILE A 179 9.74 6.67 4.52
N VAL A 180 9.88 7.98 4.51
CA VAL A 180 10.17 8.78 5.69
C VAL A 180 9.11 9.85 5.84
N GLY A 181 8.58 9.97 7.03
CA GLY A 181 7.58 10.96 7.40
C GLY A 181 7.89 11.65 8.72
N LEU A 182 7.04 12.56 9.10
CA LEU A 182 7.23 13.43 10.24
C LEU A 182 5.93 13.48 11.07
N VAL A 183 6.07 13.40 12.38
CA VAL A 183 4.99 13.60 13.35
C VAL A 183 5.48 14.46 14.48
N ASP A 184 4.64 15.34 15.02
CA ASP A 184 4.96 16.03 16.27
C ASP A 184 4.72 15.06 17.44
N LYS A 185 5.67 15.00 18.39
CA LYS A 185 5.65 14.04 19.51
C LYS A 185 4.32 14.02 20.26
N ASP A 186 3.73 15.20 20.48
CA ASP A 186 2.46 15.32 21.21
C ASP A 186 1.26 14.75 20.42
N ASN A 187 1.39 14.63 19.10
CA ASN A 187 0.38 14.11 18.20
C ASN A 187 0.68 12.68 17.70
N MET A 188 1.74 12.06 18.20
CA MET A 188 2.06 10.69 17.84
C MET A 188 0.94 9.75 18.32
N ILE A 189 0.46 8.93 17.42
CA ILE A 189 -0.56 7.92 17.71
C ILE A 189 0.11 6.71 18.36
N ASP A 190 -0.37 6.36 19.55
CA ASP A 190 0.13 5.21 20.32
C ASP A 190 -1.04 4.50 21.02
N GLY A 191 -1.51 3.42 20.39
CA GLY A 191 -2.63 2.64 20.91
C GLY A 191 -2.37 2.01 22.27
N LYS A 192 -1.14 1.55 22.51
CA LYS A 192 -0.77 0.95 23.79
C LYS A 192 -0.86 1.91 24.95
N ARG A 193 -0.67 3.19 24.69
CA ARG A 193 -0.82 4.28 25.68
C ARG A 193 -2.28 4.72 25.83
N ASP A 194 -3.02 4.83 24.73
CA ASP A 194 -4.24 5.64 24.66
C ASP A 194 -5.54 4.83 24.58
N ILE A 195 -5.52 3.59 24.08
CA ILE A 195 -6.74 2.76 23.99
C ILE A 195 -7.24 2.40 25.37
N LYS A 196 -8.56 2.53 25.55
CA LYS A 196 -9.28 2.18 26.78
C LYS A 196 -10.45 1.25 26.48
N GLU A 197 -10.87 0.51 27.52
CA GLU A 197 -12.12 -0.25 27.46
C GLU A 197 -13.29 0.65 27.05
N GLY A 198 -14.10 0.16 26.13
CA GLY A 198 -15.24 0.89 25.58
C GLY A 198 -14.94 1.76 24.38
N ASP A 199 -13.67 1.96 24.01
CA ASP A 199 -13.31 2.64 22.76
C ASP A 199 -13.92 1.90 21.56
N LEU A 200 -14.30 2.66 20.55
CA LEU A 200 -14.95 2.16 19.34
C LEU A 200 -13.92 1.83 18.27
N VAL A 201 -14.23 0.83 17.47
CA VAL A 201 -13.44 0.44 16.31
C VAL A 201 -14.25 0.65 15.03
N PHE A 202 -13.75 1.50 14.15
CA PHE A 202 -14.28 1.70 12.81
C PHE A 202 -13.32 1.11 11.77
N GLY A 203 -13.86 0.66 10.65
CA GLY A 203 -13.09 0.25 9.48
C GLY A 203 -13.25 1.23 8.34
N ILE A 204 -12.18 1.44 7.60
CA ILE A 204 -12.20 2.17 6.34
C ILE A 204 -12.06 1.15 5.21
N LEU A 205 -12.95 1.22 4.20
CA LEU A 205 -13.00 0.28 3.10
C LEU A 205 -11.65 0.16 2.37
N SER A 206 -11.32 -1.06 1.98
CA SER A 206 -10.17 -1.36 1.12
C SER A 206 -10.56 -1.39 -0.35
N ASP A 207 -9.57 -1.29 -1.21
CA ASP A 207 -9.69 -1.52 -2.65
C ASP A 207 -9.27 -2.98 -2.99
N GLY A 208 -9.84 -3.94 -2.31
CA GLY A 208 -9.51 -5.36 -2.44
C GLY A 208 -8.35 -5.80 -1.52
N PRO A 209 -7.57 -6.83 -1.91
CA PRO A 209 -6.53 -7.42 -1.06
C PRO A 209 -5.35 -6.49 -0.76
N HIS A 210 -5.23 -5.40 -1.47
CA HIS A 210 -4.10 -4.48 -1.42
C HIS A 210 -2.80 -5.15 -1.86
N THR A 211 -1.92 -5.53 -0.93
CA THR A 211 -0.62 -6.15 -1.22
C THR A 211 -0.37 -7.42 -0.41
N ASN A 212 -1.42 -8.02 0.17
CA ASN A 212 -1.28 -9.18 1.07
C ASN A 212 -2.16 -10.36 0.67
N GLY A 213 -1.69 -11.56 0.99
CA GLY A 213 -2.43 -12.80 0.74
C GLY A 213 -2.33 -13.31 -0.70
N TYR A 214 -1.48 -12.72 -1.53
CA TYR A 214 -1.42 -13.03 -2.96
C TYR A 214 -0.84 -14.41 -3.29
N SER A 215 -0.02 -15.00 -2.45
CA SER A 215 0.41 -16.40 -2.63
C SER A 215 -0.78 -17.35 -2.63
N LEU A 216 -1.72 -17.16 -1.70
CA LEU A 216 -2.93 -17.94 -1.62
C LEU A 216 -3.94 -17.57 -2.71
N ILE A 217 -4.13 -16.29 -2.99
CA ILE A 217 -4.99 -15.81 -4.09
C ILE A 217 -4.58 -16.46 -5.41
N ARG A 218 -3.30 -16.45 -5.74
CA ARG A 218 -2.78 -17.08 -6.95
C ARG A 218 -3.06 -18.58 -6.97
N LYS A 219 -2.80 -19.26 -5.87
CA LYS A 219 -3.06 -20.70 -5.75
C LYS A 219 -4.53 -21.05 -6.00
N ILE A 220 -5.46 -20.24 -5.51
CA ILE A 220 -6.91 -20.44 -5.71
C ILE A 220 -7.31 -20.09 -7.14
N LEU A 221 -6.80 -19.00 -7.71
CA LEU A 221 -7.24 -18.49 -9.01
C LEU A 221 -6.56 -19.16 -10.20
N ASP A 222 -5.32 -19.63 -10.08
CA ASP A 222 -4.57 -20.21 -11.20
C ASP A 222 -5.34 -21.29 -11.98
N PRO A 223 -6.00 -22.29 -11.37
CA PRO A 223 -6.76 -23.28 -12.11
C PRO A 223 -7.92 -22.67 -12.91
N ILE A 224 -8.59 -21.68 -12.34
CA ILE A 224 -9.74 -20.99 -12.97
C ILE A 224 -9.27 -20.13 -14.14
N ILE A 225 -8.15 -19.45 -13.98
CA ILE A 225 -7.51 -18.66 -15.03
C ILE A 225 -7.15 -19.57 -16.21
N GLN A 226 -6.51 -20.71 -15.95
CA GLN A 226 -6.10 -21.64 -17.00
C GLN A 226 -7.30 -22.24 -17.75
N GLU A 227 -8.41 -22.51 -17.06
CA GLU A 227 -9.62 -23.01 -17.69
C GLU A 227 -10.27 -21.96 -18.60
N GLN A 228 -10.42 -20.72 -18.12
CA GLN A 228 -11.12 -19.66 -18.85
C GLN A 228 -10.29 -19.06 -19.98
N LEU A 229 -8.96 -19.13 -19.93
CA LEU A 229 -8.07 -18.62 -20.99
C LEU A 229 -8.27 -19.33 -22.34
N ARG A 230 -8.95 -20.47 -22.38
CA ARG A 230 -9.26 -21.18 -23.63
C ARG A 230 -10.25 -20.40 -24.52
N ASP A 231 -11.14 -19.65 -23.90
CA ASP A 231 -12.31 -19.04 -24.56
C ASP A 231 -12.40 -17.52 -24.40
N ARG A 232 -11.51 -16.89 -23.62
CA ARG A 232 -11.55 -15.46 -23.25
C ARG A 232 -10.18 -14.85 -23.11
N ASP A 233 -10.11 -13.54 -23.27
CA ASP A 233 -8.97 -12.77 -22.85
C ASP A 233 -8.83 -12.76 -21.32
N ILE A 234 -7.60 -12.81 -20.86
CA ILE A 234 -7.29 -12.94 -19.43
C ILE A 234 -7.94 -11.84 -18.57
N GLN A 235 -8.06 -10.61 -19.08
CA GLN A 235 -8.68 -9.49 -18.38
C GLN A 235 -10.22 -9.59 -18.31
N GLU A 236 -10.83 -10.47 -19.10
CA GLU A 236 -12.27 -10.70 -19.14
C GLU A 236 -12.72 -11.86 -18.25
N ILE A 237 -11.80 -12.50 -17.54
CA ILE A 237 -12.09 -13.62 -16.65
C ILE A 237 -13.04 -13.16 -15.54
N GLN A 238 -14.13 -13.92 -15.39
CA GLN A 238 -15.15 -13.71 -14.36
C GLN A 238 -15.12 -14.83 -13.32
N LEU A 239 -15.33 -14.44 -12.08
CA LEU A 239 -15.36 -15.31 -10.91
C LEU A 239 -16.75 -15.19 -10.25
N GLY A 240 -17.79 -15.67 -10.93
CA GLY A 240 -19.16 -15.38 -10.53
C GLY A 240 -19.53 -13.92 -10.78
N CYS A 241 -19.90 -13.19 -9.74
CA CYS A 241 -20.22 -11.74 -9.82
C CYS A 241 -19.00 -10.81 -9.77
N VAL A 242 -17.79 -11.37 -9.61
CA VAL A 242 -16.54 -10.63 -9.43
C VAL A 242 -15.65 -10.79 -10.65
N SER A 243 -15.08 -9.69 -11.12
CA SER A 243 -14.04 -9.72 -12.16
C SER A 243 -12.68 -10.10 -11.57
N ILE A 244 -11.84 -10.77 -12.37
CA ILE A 244 -10.43 -10.98 -12.02
C ILE A 244 -9.73 -9.67 -11.68
N LEU A 245 -10.13 -8.57 -12.31
CA LEU A 245 -9.55 -7.23 -12.09
C LEU A 245 -9.80 -6.69 -10.68
N ASP A 246 -10.83 -7.18 -9.99
CA ASP A 246 -11.12 -6.79 -8.60
C ASP A 246 -10.04 -7.25 -7.61
N PHE A 247 -9.21 -8.22 -8.01
CA PHE A 247 -8.06 -8.68 -7.23
C PHE A 247 -6.77 -7.91 -7.52
N LEU A 248 -6.79 -6.98 -8.47
CA LEU A 248 -5.59 -6.29 -8.96
C LEU A 248 -5.54 -4.82 -8.62
N LYS A 249 -6.60 -4.28 -8.02
CA LYS A 249 -6.68 -2.85 -7.70
C LYS A 249 -5.48 -2.40 -6.87
N PRO A 250 -4.96 -1.20 -7.14
CA PRO A 250 -3.88 -0.65 -6.35
C PRO A 250 -4.25 -0.50 -4.88
N HIS A 251 -3.27 -0.63 -4.02
CA HIS A 251 -3.37 -0.33 -2.60
C HIS A 251 -3.86 1.11 -2.41
N ARG A 252 -4.85 1.30 -1.57
CA ARG A 252 -5.44 2.60 -1.30
C ARG A 252 -4.65 3.34 -0.22
N SER A 253 -4.40 4.63 -0.40
CA SER A 253 -3.91 5.51 0.68
C SER A 253 -5.06 5.96 1.58
N TYR A 254 -4.84 5.97 2.88
CA TYR A 254 -5.80 6.45 3.89
C TYR A 254 -5.43 7.82 4.47
N LEU A 255 -4.43 8.49 3.89
CA LEU A 255 -3.94 9.79 4.37
C LEU A 255 -5.03 10.86 4.37
N GLU A 256 -5.83 10.94 3.31
CA GLU A 256 -6.87 11.95 3.17
C GLU A 256 -7.95 11.80 4.24
N GLU A 257 -8.43 10.58 4.48
CA GLU A 257 -9.45 10.29 5.48
C GLU A 257 -8.96 10.58 6.90
N VAL A 258 -7.72 10.25 7.20
CA VAL A 258 -7.12 10.54 8.52
C VAL A 258 -6.97 12.04 8.72
N LEU A 259 -6.46 12.78 7.73
CA LEU A 259 -6.33 14.23 7.81
C LEU A 259 -7.71 14.92 7.95
N LEU A 260 -8.73 14.40 7.27
CA LEU A 260 -10.09 14.92 7.37
C LEU A 260 -10.63 14.80 8.80
N LEU A 261 -10.52 13.62 9.42
CA LEU A 261 -11.00 13.43 10.78
C LEU A 261 -10.20 14.25 11.79
N GLN A 262 -8.91 14.43 11.60
CA GLN A 262 -8.09 15.32 12.44
C GLN A 262 -8.56 16.78 12.35
N LYS A 263 -8.93 17.26 11.18
CA LYS A 263 -9.52 18.59 11.00
C LYS A 263 -10.88 18.74 11.71
N LEU A 264 -11.60 17.64 11.88
CA LEU A 264 -12.86 17.59 12.63
C LEU A 264 -12.65 17.37 14.14
N ASN A 265 -11.42 17.52 14.61
CA ASN A 265 -10.99 17.34 16.00
C ASN A 265 -11.18 15.90 16.53
N VAL A 266 -11.21 14.92 15.68
CA VAL A 266 -11.14 13.51 16.08
C VAL A 266 -9.70 13.19 16.46
N ARG A 267 -9.49 12.72 17.68
CA ARG A 267 -8.20 12.21 18.14
C ARG A 267 -8.18 10.68 18.02
N PHE A 268 -7.35 10.16 17.17
CA PHE A 268 -7.16 8.72 17.04
C PHE A 268 -6.46 8.16 18.28
N LYS A 269 -7.07 7.14 18.90
CA LYS A 269 -6.41 6.32 19.92
C LYS A 269 -5.39 5.39 19.31
N ALA A 270 -5.75 4.78 18.17
CA ALA A 270 -4.88 3.98 17.34
C ALA A 270 -5.36 3.96 15.89
N LEU A 271 -4.45 3.67 15.00
CA LEU A 271 -4.69 3.22 13.64
C LEU A 271 -4.05 1.84 13.48
N CYS A 272 -4.75 0.93 12.82
CA CYS A 272 -4.26 -0.42 12.55
C CYS A 272 -4.34 -0.70 11.06
N HIS A 273 -3.20 -0.79 10.40
CA HIS A 273 -3.10 -1.16 8.99
C HIS A 273 -3.22 -2.68 8.88
N ILE A 274 -4.30 -3.16 8.27
CA ILE A 274 -4.55 -4.60 8.10
C ILE A 274 -3.75 -5.12 6.93
N THR A 275 -2.59 -5.65 7.24
CA THR A 275 -1.62 -6.25 6.31
C THR A 275 -1.51 -7.77 6.53
N GLY A 276 -0.38 -8.37 6.20
CA GLY A 276 -0.12 -9.79 6.43
C GLY A 276 -0.39 -10.22 7.88
N GLY A 277 -1.03 -11.36 8.05
CA GLY A 277 -1.51 -11.82 9.35
C GLY A 277 -2.94 -11.39 9.70
N GLY A 278 -3.59 -10.55 8.86
CA GLY A 278 -4.98 -10.14 9.01
C GLY A 278 -5.29 -9.41 10.32
N TYR A 279 -6.49 -9.62 10.84
CA TYR A 279 -6.95 -8.99 12.07
C TYR A 279 -6.21 -9.50 13.30
N GLN A 280 -6.03 -10.82 13.41
CA GLN A 280 -5.37 -11.46 14.56
C GLN A 280 -3.89 -11.12 14.66
N GLY A 281 -3.23 -10.90 13.52
CA GLY A 281 -1.80 -10.56 13.48
C GLY A 281 -1.51 -9.07 13.70
N ASN A 282 -2.43 -8.18 13.33
CA ASN A 282 -2.17 -6.74 13.35
C ASN A 282 -2.78 -6.01 14.54
N ILE A 283 -3.99 -6.36 14.96
CA ILE A 283 -4.66 -5.66 16.07
C ILE A 283 -3.88 -5.75 17.39
N PRO A 284 -3.29 -6.89 17.79
CA PRO A 284 -2.51 -6.96 19.02
C PRO A 284 -1.32 -6.01 19.07
N ARG A 285 -0.83 -5.55 17.91
CA ARG A 285 0.30 -4.61 17.83
C ARG A 285 -0.02 -3.24 18.39
N VAL A 286 -1.30 -2.87 18.47
CA VAL A 286 -1.76 -1.57 18.95
C VAL A 286 -2.50 -1.64 20.28
N LEU A 287 -2.86 -2.82 20.75
CA LEU A 287 -3.63 -2.99 22.00
C LEU A 287 -2.75 -2.94 23.24
N PRO A 288 -3.19 -2.23 24.31
CA PRO A 288 -2.62 -2.38 25.66
C PRO A 288 -2.82 -3.80 26.19
N GLU A 289 -1.98 -4.21 27.14
CA GLU A 289 -2.19 -5.45 27.91
C GLU A 289 -3.55 -5.43 28.63
N GLY A 290 -4.21 -6.57 28.69
CA GLY A 290 -5.51 -6.72 29.33
C GLY A 290 -6.70 -6.20 28.53
N LEU A 291 -6.48 -5.73 27.31
CA LEU A 291 -7.54 -5.31 26.39
C LEU A 291 -7.58 -6.19 25.15
N GLY A 292 -8.80 -6.41 24.67
CA GLY A 292 -9.10 -7.10 23.42
C GLY A 292 -10.12 -6.33 22.61
N VAL A 293 -10.56 -6.89 21.51
CA VAL A 293 -11.61 -6.34 20.67
C VAL A 293 -12.68 -7.38 20.35
N ASN A 294 -13.90 -6.91 20.22
CA ASN A 294 -15.04 -7.67 19.69
C ASN A 294 -15.52 -6.96 18.43
N LEU A 295 -15.28 -7.56 17.29
CA LEU A 295 -15.60 -7.00 15.98
C LEU A 295 -16.60 -7.87 15.25
N GLN A 296 -17.52 -7.22 14.53
CA GLN A 296 -18.39 -7.83 13.54
C GLN A 296 -17.99 -7.28 12.18
N VAL A 297 -17.31 -8.08 11.39
CA VAL A 297 -16.75 -7.69 10.10
C VAL A 297 -17.41 -8.52 8.99
N PRO A 298 -18.20 -7.89 8.12
CA PRO A 298 -18.70 -8.59 6.93
C PRO A 298 -17.52 -8.93 6.02
N ILE A 299 -17.58 -10.10 5.41
CA ILE A 299 -16.61 -10.47 4.37
C ILE A 299 -17.15 -9.93 3.06
N LEU A 300 -16.57 -8.81 2.61
CA LEU A 300 -17.01 -8.09 1.42
C LEU A 300 -16.44 -8.72 0.14
N GLU A 301 -17.00 -8.38 -1.01
CA GLU A 301 -16.40 -8.74 -2.29
C GLU A 301 -15.10 -7.91 -2.52
N PRO A 302 -14.07 -8.49 -3.14
CA PRO A 302 -14.02 -9.83 -3.78
C PRO A 302 -13.70 -11.00 -2.82
N PHE A 303 -13.59 -10.76 -1.53
CA PHE A 303 -13.20 -11.77 -0.53
C PHE A 303 -14.25 -12.86 -0.33
N ALA A 304 -15.52 -12.52 -0.38
CA ALA A 304 -16.60 -13.52 -0.25
C ALA A 304 -16.55 -14.54 -1.40
N THR A 305 -16.31 -14.10 -2.61
CA THR A 305 -16.10 -14.98 -3.76
C THR A 305 -14.83 -15.82 -3.60
N LEU A 306 -13.73 -15.21 -3.18
CA LEU A 306 -12.47 -15.91 -2.94
C LEU A 306 -12.63 -17.01 -1.87
N GLN A 307 -13.36 -16.72 -0.80
CA GLN A 307 -13.67 -17.67 0.27
C GLN A 307 -14.38 -18.91 -0.26
N LYS A 308 -15.38 -18.73 -1.11
CA LYS A 308 -16.11 -19.84 -1.74
C LYS A 308 -15.20 -20.67 -2.64
N LEU A 309 -14.43 -20.02 -3.50
CA LEU A 309 -13.54 -20.70 -4.43
C LEU A 309 -12.44 -21.48 -3.71
N GLY A 310 -11.90 -20.91 -2.62
CA GLY A 310 -10.87 -21.54 -1.81
C GLY A 310 -11.40 -22.46 -0.70
N GLN A 311 -12.72 -22.57 -0.53
CA GLN A 311 -13.37 -23.33 0.54
C GLN A 311 -12.79 -23.02 1.91
N MET A 312 -12.62 -21.72 2.20
CA MET A 312 -11.98 -21.22 3.41
C MET A 312 -12.98 -20.94 4.53
N SER A 313 -12.56 -21.21 5.76
CA SER A 313 -13.32 -20.79 6.94
C SER A 313 -13.29 -19.26 7.12
N ASN A 314 -14.26 -18.73 7.87
CA ASN A 314 -14.24 -17.31 8.26
C ASN A 314 -12.98 -16.97 9.04
N GLU A 315 -12.57 -17.85 9.94
CA GLU A 315 -11.35 -17.67 10.75
C GLU A 315 -10.11 -17.52 9.89
N ASP A 316 -9.94 -18.37 8.87
CA ASP A 316 -8.82 -18.27 7.95
C ASP A 316 -8.85 -16.98 7.13
N MET A 317 -10.05 -16.54 6.71
CA MET A 317 -10.22 -15.28 6.00
C MET A 317 -9.71 -14.10 6.84
N TYR A 318 -10.10 -14.03 8.11
CA TYR A 318 -9.66 -12.94 9.00
C TYR A 318 -8.20 -13.01 9.42
N ARG A 319 -7.57 -14.18 9.34
CA ARG A 319 -6.12 -14.34 9.60
C ARG A 319 -5.23 -13.96 8.43
N ILE A 320 -5.78 -13.96 7.21
CA ILE A 320 -4.98 -13.78 6.00
C ILE A 320 -5.28 -12.45 5.32
N PHE A 321 -6.55 -12.05 5.27
CA PHE A 321 -7.04 -10.95 4.46
C PHE A 321 -7.62 -9.81 5.28
N ASN A 322 -7.71 -8.62 4.65
CA ASN A 322 -8.41 -7.47 5.23
C ASN A 322 -9.94 -7.60 5.14
N CYS A 323 -10.46 -8.52 4.35
CA CYS A 323 -11.89 -8.83 4.18
C CYS A 323 -12.77 -7.64 3.76
N GLY A 324 -12.17 -6.54 3.31
CA GLY A 324 -12.86 -5.33 2.86
C GLY A 324 -12.52 -4.06 3.64
N TYR A 325 -11.71 -4.16 4.71
CA TYR A 325 -11.27 -3.02 5.52
C TYR A 325 -9.75 -3.04 5.68
N GLY A 326 -9.09 -2.08 5.06
CA GLY A 326 -7.64 -2.02 5.07
C GLY A 326 -7.03 -1.24 6.23
N MET A 327 -7.83 -0.36 6.87
CA MET A 327 -7.42 0.43 8.02
C MET A 327 -8.52 0.41 9.08
N LEU A 328 -8.14 0.08 10.32
CA LEU A 328 -9.01 0.22 11.48
C LEU A 328 -8.66 1.46 12.27
N VAL A 329 -9.68 2.12 12.79
CA VAL A 329 -9.58 3.37 13.52
C VAL A 329 -10.17 3.17 14.91
N PHE A 330 -9.38 3.46 15.95
CA PHE A 330 -9.80 3.37 17.35
C PHE A 330 -10.04 4.77 17.88
N VAL A 331 -11.25 5.03 18.37
CA VAL A 331 -11.67 6.35 18.85
C VAL A 331 -12.51 6.24 20.12
N LYS A 332 -12.60 7.33 20.88
CA LYS A 332 -13.52 7.40 22.03
C LYS A 332 -14.98 7.37 21.56
N PRO A 333 -15.93 6.87 22.38
CA PRO A 333 -17.35 6.83 22.04
C PRO A 333 -17.95 8.18 21.66
N GLY A 334 -17.43 9.27 22.23
CA GLY A 334 -17.90 10.64 21.95
C GLY A 334 -17.68 11.10 20.50
N ASP A 335 -16.80 10.46 19.73
CA ASP A 335 -16.52 10.80 18.34
C ASP A 335 -17.41 10.03 17.34
N ARG A 336 -18.26 9.12 17.82
CA ARG A 336 -19.12 8.30 16.95
C ARG A 336 -19.94 9.12 15.95
N ASP A 337 -20.63 10.15 16.42
CA ASP A 337 -21.51 10.94 15.56
C ASP A 337 -20.74 11.71 14.48
N THR A 338 -19.57 12.24 14.83
CA THR A 338 -18.69 12.92 13.88
C THR A 338 -18.22 11.97 12.76
N ILE A 339 -17.84 10.75 13.12
CA ILE A 339 -17.34 9.75 12.16
C ILE A 339 -18.49 9.23 11.29
N ASN A 340 -19.66 8.97 11.87
CA ASN A 340 -20.83 8.45 11.16
C ASN A 340 -21.41 9.40 10.10
N LYS A 341 -21.05 10.67 10.13
CA LYS A 341 -21.39 11.62 9.06
C LYS A 341 -20.64 11.35 7.76
N ASN A 342 -19.61 10.51 7.81
CA ASN A 342 -18.80 10.12 6.67
C ASN A 342 -19.09 8.66 6.28
N CYS A 343 -19.55 8.44 5.06
CA CYS A 343 -19.93 7.11 4.54
C CYS A 343 -18.74 6.14 4.36
N PHE A 344 -17.51 6.63 4.45
CA PHE A 344 -16.31 5.80 4.31
C PHE A 344 -15.94 5.00 5.56
N PHE A 345 -16.53 5.32 6.71
CA PHE A 345 -16.24 4.69 8.00
C PHE A 345 -17.40 3.81 8.42
N HIS A 346 -17.10 2.57 8.74
CA HIS A 346 -18.08 1.61 9.22
C HIS A 346 -17.74 1.21 10.65
N GLU A 347 -18.68 1.33 11.57
CA GLU A 347 -18.51 0.85 12.94
C GLU A 347 -18.50 -0.67 12.97
N LEU A 348 -17.40 -1.25 13.43
CA LEU A 348 -17.21 -2.70 13.46
C LEU A 348 -17.33 -3.32 14.84
N GLY A 349 -17.08 -2.55 15.89
CA GLY A 349 -17.13 -3.06 17.25
C GLY A 349 -16.45 -2.16 18.25
N LYS A 350 -16.01 -2.77 19.34
CA LYS A 350 -15.43 -2.04 20.48
C LYS A 350 -14.34 -2.82 21.20
N VAL A 351 -13.59 -2.09 22.01
CA VAL A 351 -12.56 -2.59 22.91
C VAL A 351 -13.19 -3.11 24.18
N ASN A 352 -12.79 -4.27 24.64
CA ASN A 352 -13.26 -4.92 25.85
C ASN A 352 -12.08 -5.36 26.72
N ARG A 353 -12.37 -5.57 28.01
CA ARG A 353 -11.41 -6.14 28.96
C ARG A 353 -11.27 -7.65 28.73
N VAL A 354 -10.02 -8.15 28.85
CA VAL A 354 -9.71 -9.59 28.83
C VAL A 354 -8.82 -9.92 30.02
N GLU A 355 -8.66 -11.20 30.33
CA GLU A 355 -7.75 -11.65 31.39
C GLU A 355 -6.30 -11.22 31.10
N GLU A 356 -5.55 -10.91 32.16
CA GLU A 356 -4.16 -10.46 32.07
C GLU A 356 -3.31 -11.40 31.21
N ASN A 357 -2.50 -10.83 30.34
CA ASN A 357 -1.57 -11.45 29.41
C ASN A 357 -2.15 -12.07 28.12
N ASN A 358 -3.43 -11.88 27.81
CA ASN A 358 -4.01 -12.32 26.54
C ASN A 358 -4.68 -11.15 25.82
N HIS A 359 -4.18 -10.82 24.62
CA HIS A 359 -4.95 -10.01 23.69
C HIS A 359 -5.96 -10.92 22.99
N GLN A 360 -7.24 -10.73 23.25
CA GLN A 360 -8.28 -11.46 22.57
C GLN A 360 -8.84 -10.65 21.41
N VAL A 361 -8.57 -11.10 20.20
CA VAL A 361 -9.17 -10.54 18.99
C VAL A 361 -10.28 -11.48 18.53
N VAL A 362 -11.53 -11.07 18.79
CA VAL A 362 -12.71 -11.80 18.31
C VAL A 362 -13.28 -11.07 17.11
N VAL A 363 -13.29 -11.75 15.98
CA VAL A 363 -13.87 -11.25 14.74
C VAL A 363 -14.93 -12.22 14.27
N LEU A 364 -16.15 -11.73 14.15
CA LEU A 364 -17.29 -12.52 13.68
C LEU A 364 -17.79 -11.94 12.37
N GLN A 365 -18.24 -12.84 11.48
CA GLN A 365 -18.93 -12.41 10.29
C GLN A 365 -20.29 -11.84 10.67
N ASN A 366 -20.52 -10.56 10.34
CA ASN A 366 -21.84 -9.99 10.43
C ASN A 366 -22.71 -10.63 9.34
N ARG A 367 -23.82 -11.25 9.71
CA ARG A 367 -24.85 -11.62 8.74
C ARG A 367 -25.38 -10.31 8.18
N VAL A 368 -25.10 -10.03 6.92
CA VAL A 368 -25.69 -8.91 6.20
C VAL A 368 -27.20 -9.09 6.31
N LEU A 369 -27.82 -8.30 7.17
CA LEU A 369 -29.24 -8.04 7.05
C LEU A 369 -29.36 -7.40 5.66
N SER A 370 -29.94 -8.15 4.73
CA SER A 370 -30.28 -7.67 3.40
C SER A 370 -31.14 -6.41 3.58
N ASN A 371 -30.51 -5.26 3.59
CA ASN A 371 -31.21 -3.99 3.42
C ASN A 371 -31.67 -3.95 1.97
N THR A 372 -32.78 -4.64 1.72
CA THR A 372 -33.74 -4.27 0.71
C THR A 372 -34.26 -2.88 1.08
N HIS A 373 -33.57 -1.84 0.65
CA HIS A 373 -34.17 -0.55 0.47
C HIS A 373 -34.04 -0.15 -0.98
N ARG A 374 -35.23 -0.18 -1.59
CA ARG A 374 -35.64 0.30 -2.90
C ARG A 374 -35.14 1.72 -3.17
#